data_d9ff7f95f6a312bf9022ce0ea86de023
#
_entry.id   d9ff7f95f6a312bf9022ce0ea86de023
#
_cell.length_a   1.000
_cell.length_b   1.000
_cell.length_c   1.000
_cell.angle_alpha   90.00
_cell.angle_beta   90.00
_cell.angle_gamma   90.00
#
_symmetry.space_group_name_H-M   'P 1'
#
loop_
_entity.id
_entity.type
_entity.pdbx_description
1 polymer ?
#
loop_
_entity_poly.entity_id
_entity_poly.type
_entity_poly.pdbx_seq_one_letter_code
_entity_poly.pdbx_strand_id
1 'polypeptide(L)'
;MKKKIAIIGSGIAGLTLANLLKINSNFEFVVYEKSEVFNFDEGFGVQLSANGIKILNKIDFNQYNIGEKFYPSKLDFYSMNCHKICDLNLTEFNSENEKYTTLKRSALMKFLKDKLLSNSILFSKKINRVEKINEKINIYFSDGSNDIVDYLVVADGVFSSSKTVIERKKIEPIYFGAMAFRNQIKNHDILNFNTKNISLIMGSNAHIVIYPVNQRGDINLICIIRKKLKEKNVTKEFLENSILKENKNLTNLFKGDIKSWPIYTSSKPIKSIYKNVFYVGDAFYTFPPTMAQGASQAIESAKEIFELINENDKDIQNKYFKNRMHKTNLI
;
A
#
# COMPACT_ATOMS: atom_id res chain seq x y z
N MET A 1 17.94 -24.44 15.24
CA MET A 1 17.14 -23.36 15.86
C MET A 1 16.37 -22.66 14.76
N LYS A 2 15.12 -22.26 15.01
CA LYS A 2 14.35 -21.44 14.07
C LYS A 2 14.99 -20.07 13.94
N LYS A 3 14.98 -19.51 12.72
CA LYS A 3 15.43 -18.15 12.51
C LYS A 3 14.34 -17.16 13.01
N LYS A 4 14.76 -16.14 13.74
CA LYS A 4 13.87 -15.09 14.26
C LYS A 4 13.87 -13.88 13.37
N ILE A 5 12.68 -13.42 13.00
CA ILE A 5 12.47 -12.30 12.07
C ILE A 5 11.64 -11.20 12.78
N ALA A 6 12.20 -10.01 12.86
CA ALA A 6 11.45 -8.82 13.26
C ALA A 6 10.88 -8.11 12.03
N ILE A 7 9.61 -7.72 12.10
CA ILE A 7 8.91 -6.93 11.09
C ILE A 7 8.53 -5.59 11.73
N ILE A 8 8.96 -4.48 11.15
CA ILE A 8 8.62 -3.14 11.64
C ILE A 8 7.51 -2.54 10.79
N GLY A 9 6.36 -2.36 11.41
CA GLY A 9 5.15 -1.81 10.79
C GLY A 9 4.11 -2.87 10.45
N SER A 10 2.90 -2.64 10.90
CA SER A 10 1.72 -3.49 10.68
C SER A 10 0.86 -3.05 9.49
N GLY A 11 1.50 -2.48 8.44
CA GLY A 11 0.86 -2.16 7.15
C GLY A 11 0.67 -3.39 6.25
N ILE A 12 0.18 -3.17 5.01
CA ILE A 12 -0.09 -4.24 4.04
C ILE A 12 1.15 -5.12 3.84
N ALA A 13 2.34 -4.55 3.62
CA ALA A 13 3.58 -5.31 3.40
C ALA A 13 3.96 -6.14 4.64
N GLY A 14 3.97 -5.52 5.82
CA GLY A 14 4.37 -6.19 7.07
C GLY A 14 3.44 -7.33 7.45
N LEU A 15 2.12 -7.10 7.39
CA LEU A 15 1.13 -8.14 7.69
C LEU A 15 1.10 -9.25 6.64
N THR A 16 1.35 -8.94 5.36
CA THR A 16 1.49 -9.97 4.32
C THR A 16 2.70 -10.87 4.62
N LEU A 17 3.85 -10.28 4.93
CA LEU A 17 5.05 -11.04 5.31
C LEU A 17 4.80 -11.89 6.55
N ALA A 18 4.20 -11.34 7.59
CA ALA A 18 3.89 -12.07 8.82
C ALA A 18 3.02 -13.32 8.56
N ASN A 19 1.99 -13.17 7.70
CA ASN A 19 1.14 -14.29 7.32
C ASN A 19 1.88 -15.35 6.49
N LEU A 20 2.76 -14.95 5.58
CA LEU A 20 3.59 -15.89 4.81
C LEU A 20 4.58 -16.65 5.72
N LEU A 21 5.16 -15.97 6.71
CA LEU A 21 6.03 -16.60 7.70
C LEU A 21 5.28 -17.57 8.61
N LYS A 22 4.02 -17.25 8.97
CA LYS A 22 3.17 -18.10 9.81
C LYS A 22 2.93 -19.48 9.23
N ILE A 23 2.78 -19.59 7.90
CA ILE A 23 2.57 -20.90 7.25
C ILE A 23 3.84 -21.75 7.17
N ASN A 24 4.98 -21.21 7.55
CA ASN A 24 6.26 -21.91 7.56
C ASN A 24 6.80 -22.07 8.98
N SER A 25 6.85 -23.31 9.45
CA SER A 25 7.28 -23.64 10.83
C SER A 25 8.76 -23.39 11.12
N ASN A 26 9.58 -23.07 10.10
CA ASN A 26 11.02 -22.85 10.25
C ASN A 26 11.36 -21.46 10.83
N PHE A 27 10.38 -20.58 10.95
CA PHE A 27 10.58 -19.20 11.40
C PHE A 27 9.83 -18.92 12.68
N GLU A 28 10.42 -18.05 13.49
CA GLU A 28 9.75 -17.27 14.52
C GLU A 28 9.68 -15.83 14.04
N PHE A 29 8.56 -15.15 14.25
CA PHE A 29 8.44 -13.76 13.86
C PHE A 29 7.67 -12.94 14.90
N VAL A 30 7.93 -11.66 14.89
CA VAL A 30 7.20 -10.66 15.67
C VAL A 30 7.03 -9.40 14.83
N VAL A 31 5.84 -8.82 14.86
CA VAL A 31 5.53 -7.52 14.23
C VAL A 31 5.57 -6.43 15.30
N TYR A 32 6.36 -5.42 15.09
CA TYR A 32 6.46 -4.23 15.96
C TYR A 32 5.75 -3.06 15.30
N GLU A 33 4.76 -2.51 15.97
CA GLU A 33 3.99 -1.35 15.50
C GLU A 33 4.19 -0.17 16.45
N LYS A 34 4.46 1.01 15.88
CA LYS A 34 4.68 2.23 16.68
C LYS A 34 3.42 2.79 17.30
N SER A 35 2.26 2.57 16.68
CA SER A 35 0.95 3.01 17.19
C SER A 35 0.55 2.20 18.41
N GLU A 36 -0.27 2.78 19.30
CA GLU A 36 -0.77 2.12 20.51
C GLU A 36 -1.83 1.06 20.18
N VAL A 37 -2.60 1.29 19.12
CA VAL A 37 -3.69 0.42 18.69
C VAL A 37 -3.71 0.28 17.18
N PHE A 38 -4.36 -0.76 16.71
CA PHE A 38 -4.58 -0.97 15.28
C PHE A 38 -5.75 -0.10 14.81
N ASN A 39 -5.47 0.85 13.90
CA ASN A 39 -6.50 1.70 13.33
C ASN A 39 -7.01 1.13 11.99
N PHE A 40 -8.29 0.76 11.94
CA PHE A 40 -8.99 0.30 10.74
C PHE A 40 -9.77 1.41 10.03
N ASP A 41 -9.99 2.58 10.66
CA ASP A 41 -10.93 3.61 10.20
C ASP A 41 -10.43 4.39 9.00
N GLU A 42 -9.13 4.38 8.74
CA GLU A 42 -8.55 5.00 7.55
C GLU A 42 -8.59 4.02 6.36
N GLY A 43 -9.76 3.88 5.75
CA GLY A 43 -9.93 2.84 4.74
C GLY A 43 -10.64 3.24 3.47
N PHE A 44 -10.06 4.13 2.69
CA PHE A 44 -10.46 4.28 1.29
C PHE A 44 -10.22 3.00 0.48
N GLY A 45 -10.71 2.97 -0.76
CA GLY A 45 -10.54 1.83 -1.64
C GLY A 45 -9.07 1.58 -2.00
N VAL A 46 -8.75 0.30 -2.22
CA VAL A 46 -7.52 -0.17 -2.87
C VAL A 46 -7.87 -1.05 -4.05
N GLN A 47 -6.95 -1.11 -5.00
CA GLN A 47 -7.02 -1.97 -6.17
C GLN A 47 -5.87 -2.97 -6.06
N LEU A 48 -6.15 -4.23 -6.35
CA LEU A 48 -5.19 -5.33 -6.30
C LEU A 48 -5.16 -6.04 -7.66
N SER A 49 -3.97 -6.08 -8.24
CA SER A 49 -3.74 -6.86 -9.47
C SER A 49 -3.84 -8.35 -9.21
N ALA A 50 -4.07 -9.13 -10.27
CA ALA A 50 -4.10 -10.59 -10.22
C ALA A 50 -2.83 -11.18 -9.55
N ASN A 51 -1.65 -10.58 -9.78
CA ASN A 51 -0.40 -10.97 -9.13
C ASN A 51 -0.46 -10.83 -7.61
N GLY A 52 -1.00 -9.71 -7.11
CA GLY A 52 -1.18 -9.50 -5.68
C GLY A 52 -2.18 -10.50 -5.08
N ILE A 53 -3.29 -10.75 -5.78
CA ILE A 53 -4.32 -11.73 -5.37
C ILE A 53 -3.73 -13.14 -5.30
N LYS A 54 -2.92 -13.56 -6.29
CA LYS A 54 -2.22 -14.85 -6.28
C LYS A 54 -1.40 -15.07 -5.01
N ILE A 55 -0.75 -14.03 -4.52
CA ILE A 55 0.04 -14.09 -3.28
C ILE A 55 -0.89 -14.20 -2.06
N LEU A 56 -1.93 -13.36 -2.00
CA LEU A 56 -2.89 -13.37 -0.89
C LEU A 56 -3.68 -14.68 -0.82
N ASN A 57 -3.92 -15.35 -1.95
CA ASN A 57 -4.57 -16.66 -1.97
C ASN A 57 -3.74 -17.76 -1.28
N LYS A 58 -2.40 -17.60 -1.15
CA LYS A 58 -1.57 -18.50 -0.33
C LYS A 58 -1.92 -18.43 1.16
N ILE A 59 -2.63 -17.40 1.58
CA ILE A 59 -3.12 -17.20 2.95
C ILE A 59 -4.66 -17.17 2.99
N ASP A 60 -5.32 -17.87 2.07
CA ASP A 60 -6.77 -18.08 1.95
C ASP A 60 -7.60 -16.82 1.67
N PHE A 61 -7.07 -15.83 0.94
CA PHE A 61 -7.83 -14.63 0.60
C PHE A 61 -9.02 -14.94 -0.33
N ASN A 62 -8.94 -15.99 -1.13
CA ASN A 62 -10.05 -16.47 -1.95
C ASN A 62 -11.29 -16.84 -1.12
N GLN A 63 -11.09 -17.35 0.09
CA GLN A 63 -12.15 -17.71 1.05
C GLN A 63 -12.66 -16.50 1.87
N TYR A 64 -11.95 -15.37 1.84
CA TYR A 64 -12.39 -14.18 2.55
C TYR A 64 -13.70 -13.65 1.98
N ASN A 65 -14.56 -13.11 2.85
CA ASN A 65 -15.90 -12.64 2.57
C ASN A 65 -16.07 -11.96 1.20
N ILE A 66 -16.77 -12.62 0.27
CA ILE A 66 -16.95 -12.15 -1.09
C ILE A 66 -17.73 -10.82 -1.16
N GLY A 67 -18.61 -10.55 -0.19
CA GLY A 67 -19.36 -9.30 -0.09
C GLY A 67 -18.49 -8.08 0.13
N GLU A 68 -17.27 -8.23 0.66
CA GLU A 68 -16.29 -7.18 0.87
C GLU A 68 -15.35 -6.97 -0.33
N LYS A 69 -15.48 -7.76 -1.38
CA LYS A 69 -14.67 -7.70 -2.60
C LYS A 69 -15.53 -7.34 -3.80
N PHE A 70 -14.95 -6.66 -4.76
CA PHE A 70 -15.55 -6.43 -6.06
C PHE A 70 -14.56 -6.79 -7.17
N TYR A 71 -15.06 -7.28 -8.29
CA TYR A 71 -14.26 -7.72 -9.44
C TYR A 71 -14.66 -6.90 -10.68
N PRO A 72 -14.06 -5.72 -10.89
CA PRO A 72 -14.36 -4.91 -12.05
C PRO A 72 -13.91 -5.63 -13.33
N SER A 73 -14.76 -5.59 -14.36
CA SER A 73 -14.45 -6.25 -15.63
C SER A 73 -13.61 -5.35 -16.55
N LYS A 74 -13.75 -4.03 -16.43
CA LYS A 74 -13.09 -3.06 -17.28
C LYS A 74 -12.50 -1.88 -16.50
N LEU A 75 -11.46 -1.27 -17.07
CA LEU A 75 -11.02 0.08 -16.77
C LEU A 75 -11.45 0.98 -17.93
N ASP A 76 -12.41 1.85 -17.70
CA ASP A 76 -12.92 2.80 -18.68
C ASP A 76 -12.17 4.13 -18.55
N PHE A 77 -11.71 4.66 -19.68
CA PHE A 77 -11.00 5.94 -19.76
C PHE A 77 -11.94 7.00 -20.32
N TYR A 78 -12.02 8.13 -19.63
CA TYR A 78 -12.86 9.29 -20.01
C TYR A 78 -12.02 10.55 -20.08
N SER A 79 -12.44 11.50 -20.96
CA SER A 79 -12.01 12.88 -20.88
C SER A 79 -12.68 13.59 -19.71
N MET A 80 -12.21 14.79 -19.33
CA MET A 80 -12.87 15.61 -18.31
C MET A 80 -14.30 16.03 -18.68
N ASN A 81 -14.65 16.03 -19.96
CA ASN A 81 -16.04 16.23 -20.43
C ASN A 81 -16.89 14.96 -20.33
N CYS A 82 -16.41 13.92 -19.67
CA CYS A 82 -17.10 12.64 -19.49
C CYS A 82 -17.37 11.87 -20.80
N HIS A 83 -16.66 12.18 -21.88
CA HIS A 83 -16.71 11.39 -23.10
C HIS A 83 -15.77 10.19 -22.94
N LYS A 84 -16.28 8.99 -23.19
CA LYS A 84 -15.46 7.76 -23.17
C LYS A 84 -14.45 7.77 -24.31
N ILE A 85 -13.19 7.54 -23.99
CA ILE A 85 -12.08 7.51 -24.94
C ILE A 85 -11.81 6.07 -25.39
N CYS A 86 -11.61 5.18 -24.42
CA CYS A 86 -11.35 3.74 -24.64
C CYS A 86 -11.65 2.95 -23.36
N ASP A 87 -11.46 1.65 -23.43
CA ASP A 87 -11.43 0.79 -22.25
C ASP A 87 -10.32 -0.26 -22.32
N LEU A 88 -9.96 -0.79 -21.17
CA LEU A 88 -9.08 -1.94 -21.00
C LEU A 88 -9.89 -3.07 -20.36
N ASN A 89 -9.91 -4.22 -21.01
CA ASN A 89 -10.54 -5.42 -20.46
C ASN A 89 -9.66 -6.04 -19.37
N LEU A 90 -10.07 -5.91 -18.11
CA LEU A 90 -9.33 -6.45 -16.97
C LEU A 90 -9.45 -7.98 -16.86
N THR A 91 -10.47 -8.58 -17.49
CA THR A 91 -10.68 -10.03 -17.43
C THR A 91 -9.61 -10.81 -18.18
N GLU A 92 -8.93 -10.19 -19.15
CA GLU A 92 -7.81 -10.80 -19.88
C GLU A 92 -6.58 -11.07 -19.00
N PHE A 93 -6.45 -10.36 -17.88
CA PHE A 93 -5.37 -10.52 -16.92
C PHE A 93 -5.75 -11.43 -15.74
N ASN A 94 -6.98 -11.95 -15.72
CA ASN A 94 -7.49 -12.80 -14.66
C ASN A 94 -7.26 -14.28 -14.98
N SER A 95 -7.07 -15.06 -13.93
CA SER A 95 -7.27 -16.51 -13.96
C SER A 95 -8.53 -16.88 -13.15
N GLU A 96 -8.85 -18.15 -13.05
CA GLU A 96 -10.03 -18.61 -12.33
C GLU A 96 -10.08 -18.07 -10.88
N ASN A 97 -8.97 -18.11 -10.19
CA ASN A 97 -8.85 -17.74 -8.77
C ASN A 97 -8.10 -16.43 -8.51
N GLU A 98 -7.45 -15.85 -9.52
CA GLU A 98 -6.71 -14.58 -9.40
C GLU A 98 -7.39 -13.51 -10.27
N LYS A 99 -8.39 -12.85 -9.70
CA LYS A 99 -9.13 -11.78 -10.38
C LYS A 99 -8.67 -10.41 -9.88
N TYR A 100 -8.54 -9.46 -10.82
CA TYR A 100 -8.37 -8.06 -10.43
C TYR A 100 -9.45 -7.69 -9.43
N THR A 101 -9.06 -7.20 -8.27
CA THR A 101 -9.97 -7.03 -7.12
C THR A 101 -9.88 -5.60 -6.59
N THR A 102 -11.04 -5.01 -6.34
CA THR A 102 -11.15 -3.76 -5.59
C THR A 102 -11.85 -4.01 -4.27
N LEU A 103 -11.42 -3.36 -3.21
CA LEU A 103 -12.01 -3.48 -1.88
C LEU A 103 -11.65 -2.27 -1.01
N LYS A 104 -12.29 -2.15 0.15
CA LYS A 104 -11.84 -1.17 1.17
C LYS A 104 -10.48 -1.61 1.73
N ARG A 105 -9.57 -0.64 1.90
CA ARG A 105 -8.27 -0.90 2.54
C ARG A 105 -8.46 -1.48 3.94
N SER A 106 -9.44 -0.99 4.69
CA SER A 106 -9.80 -1.51 6.03
C SER A 106 -10.18 -3.00 5.99
N ALA A 107 -10.91 -3.46 4.97
CA ALA A 107 -11.27 -4.87 4.81
C ALA A 107 -10.02 -5.74 4.54
N LEU A 108 -9.10 -5.28 3.68
CA LEU A 108 -7.83 -5.96 3.46
C LEU A 108 -6.99 -6.03 4.74
N MET A 109 -6.87 -4.91 5.45
CA MET A 109 -6.10 -4.83 6.69
C MET A 109 -6.70 -5.74 7.78
N LYS A 110 -8.03 -5.76 7.90
CA LYS A 110 -8.74 -6.65 8.82
C LYS A 110 -8.46 -8.11 8.48
N PHE A 111 -8.59 -8.51 7.22
CA PHE A 111 -8.26 -9.85 6.76
C PHE A 111 -6.83 -10.26 7.16
N LEU A 112 -5.84 -9.44 6.83
CA LEU A 112 -4.44 -9.73 7.12
C LEU A 112 -4.15 -9.84 8.62
N LYS A 113 -4.76 -8.96 9.44
CA LYS A 113 -4.58 -8.97 10.89
C LYS A 113 -5.27 -10.17 11.54
N ASP A 114 -6.51 -10.47 11.17
CA ASP A 114 -7.33 -11.52 11.80
C ASP A 114 -6.76 -12.93 11.55
N LYS A 115 -5.91 -13.09 10.55
CA LYS A 115 -5.14 -14.32 10.30
C LYS A 115 -3.99 -14.53 11.31
N LEU A 116 -3.54 -13.50 12.02
CA LEU A 116 -2.44 -13.59 12.97
C LEU A 116 -2.95 -13.79 14.40
N LEU A 117 -2.13 -14.40 15.26
CA LEU A 117 -2.39 -14.47 16.67
C LEU A 117 -2.24 -13.07 17.31
N SER A 118 -2.99 -12.78 18.35
CA SER A 118 -2.99 -11.48 19.02
C SER A 118 -1.61 -11.08 19.58
N ASN A 119 -0.82 -12.06 20.01
CA ASN A 119 0.54 -11.85 20.53
C ASN A 119 1.62 -11.74 19.44
N SER A 120 1.27 -11.89 18.16
CA SER A 120 2.21 -11.73 17.06
C SER A 120 2.51 -10.27 16.74
N ILE A 121 1.71 -9.31 17.23
CA ILE A 121 1.87 -7.88 17.00
C ILE A 121 2.06 -7.18 18.35
N LEU A 122 3.19 -6.50 18.52
CA LEU A 122 3.52 -5.71 19.69
C LEU A 122 3.40 -4.22 19.33
N PHE A 123 2.48 -3.54 20.00
CA PHE A 123 2.20 -2.12 19.82
C PHE A 123 3.11 -1.22 20.65
N SER A 124 3.08 0.08 20.41
CA SER A 124 3.89 1.11 21.07
C SER A 124 5.40 0.86 20.92
N LYS A 125 5.81 0.17 19.87
CA LYS A 125 7.21 -0.21 19.58
C LYS A 125 7.81 0.62 18.47
N LYS A 126 8.44 1.73 18.83
CA LYS A 126 9.19 2.60 17.90
C LYS A 126 10.67 2.30 18.01
N ILE A 127 11.34 2.06 16.88
CA ILE A 127 12.80 1.85 16.85
C ILE A 127 13.52 3.16 17.26
N ASN A 128 14.48 3.02 18.17
CA ASN A 128 15.37 4.08 18.61
C ASN A 128 16.81 3.87 18.12
N ARG A 129 17.29 2.63 18.11
CA ARG A 129 18.66 2.27 17.69
C ARG A 129 18.69 0.86 17.12
N VAL A 130 19.57 0.62 16.15
CA VAL A 130 19.83 -0.70 15.59
C VAL A 130 21.33 -0.90 15.52
N GLU A 131 21.79 -2.09 15.95
CA GLU A 131 23.20 -2.49 15.93
C GLU A 131 23.36 -3.90 15.42
N LYS A 132 24.45 -4.17 14.72
CA LYS A 132 24.87 -5.52 14.38
C LYS A 132 25.70 -6.08 15.52
N ILE A 133 25.28 -7.24 16.06
CA ILE A 133 26.02 -8.02 17.05
C ILE A 133 26.29 -9.39 16.46
N ASN A 134 27.55 -9.66 16.10
CA ASN A 134 27.94 -10.83 15.33
C ASN A 134 27.14 -10.89 13.99
N GLU A 135 26.42 -12.00 13.75
CA GLU A 135 25.58 -12.16 12.56
C GLU A 135 24.11 -11.82 12.81
N LYS A 136 23.77 -11.22 13.97
CA LYS A 136 22.40 -10.83 14.35
C LYS A 136 22.22 -9.33 14.42
N ILE A 137 20.98 -8.91 14.42
CA ILE A 137 20.57 -7.51 14.60
C ILE A 137 19.96 -7.33 15.98
N ASN A 138 20.50 -6.40 16.77
CA ASN A 138 19.89 -5.95 18.02
C ASN A 138 19.09 -4.67 17.74
N ILE A 139 17.83 -4.69 18.10
CA ILE A 139 16.86 -3.61 17.91
C ILE A 139 16.55 -3.05 19.28
N TYR A 140 16.74 -1.76 19.48
CA TYR A 140 16.37 -1.04 20.70
C TYR A 140 15.14 -0.19 20.42
N PHE A 141 14.16 -0.26 21.30
CA PHE A 141 12.93 0.51 21.21
C PHE A 141 12.92 1.71 22.16
N SER A 142 12.05 2.69 21.87
CA SER A 142 11.96 3.93 22.66
C SER A 142 11.42 3.70 24.08
N ASP A 143 10.80 2.56 24.37
CA ASP A 143 10.33 2.14 25.69
C ASP A 143 11.43 1.48 26.55
N GLY A 144 12.67 1.44 26.07
CA GLY A 144 13.81 0.83 26.74
C GLY A 144 13.97 -0.66 26.49
N SER A 145 12.98 -1.34 25.89
CA SER A 145 13.10 -2.75 25.53
C SER A 145 14.02 -2.97 24.34
N ASN A 146 14.51 -4.20 24.16
CA ASN A 146 15.28 -4.59 22.99
C ASN A 146 14.94 -6.02 22.54
N ASP A 147 15.32 -6.36 21.32
CA ASP A 147 15.19 -7.69 20.76
C ASP A 147 16.35 -8.02 19.81
N ILE A 148 16.80 -9.27 19.82
CA ILE A 148 17.88 -9.79 18.98
C ILE A 148 17.30 -10.77 17.97
N VAL A 149 17.51 -10.47 16.67
CA VAL A 149 16.91 -11.22 15.57
C VAL A 149 17.93 -11.60 14.51
N ASP A 150 17.62 -12.63 13.74
CA ASP A 150 18.43 -13.03 12.59
C ASP A 150 18.21 -12.11 11.39
N TYR A 151 16.96 -11.66 11.18
CA TYR A 151 16.58 -10.73 10.11
C TYR A 151 15.67 -9.64 10.63
N LEU A 152 15.87 -8.42 10.11
CA LEU A 152 15.02 -7.26 10.33
C LEU A 152 14.38 -6.82 9.01
N VAL A 153 13.06 -6.83 8.92
CA VAL A 153 12.30 -6.37 7.75
C VAL A 153 11.51 -5.12 8.10
N VAL A 154 11.82 -4.02 7.45
CA VAL A 154 11.23 -2.70 7.70
C VAL A 154 10.12 -2.44 6.69
N ALA A 155 8.89 -2.30 7.18
CA ALA A 155 7.64 -2.14 6.45
C ALA A 155 6.82 -0.94 6.96
N ASP A 156 7.48 0.08 7.52
CA ASP A 156 6.87 1.22 8.23
C ASP A 156 6.48 2.40 7.30
N GLY A 157 6.42 2.13 5.98
CA GLY A 157 5.80 3.00 5.00
C GLY A 157 6.69 4.14 4.49
N VAL A 158 6.07 5.10 3.78
CA VAL A 158 6.76 6.21 3.11
C VAL A 158 7.50 7.12 4.09
N PHE A 159 6.92 7.38 5.26
CA PHE A 159 7.53 8.19 6.34
C PHE A 159 8.37 7.35 7.32
N SER A 160 9.04 6.32 6.82
CA SER A 160 9.86 5.40 7.61
C SER A 160 10.90 6.14 8.46
N SER A 161 10.62 6.30 9.74
CA SER A 161 11.62 6.79 10.72
C SER A 161 12.71 5.76 10.97
N SER A 162 12.39 4.48 10.86
CA SER A 162 13.33 3.37 11.03
C SER A 162 14.47 3.43 10.02
N LYS A 163 14.20 3.81 8.76
CA LYS A 163 15.27 4.01 7.76
C LYS A 163 16.34 5.01 8.21
N THR A 164 15.90 6.17 8.73
CA THR A 164 16.82 7.22 9.21
C THR A 164 17.70 6.71 10.35
N VAL A 165 17.13 5.94 11.29
CA VAL A 165 17.86 5.34 12.41
C VAL A 165 18.86 4.29 11.92
N ILE A 166 18.44 3.37 11.06
CA ILE A 166 19.24 2.25 10.56
C ILE A 166 20.41 2.76 9.69
N GLU A 167 20.10 3.66 8.75
CA GLU A 167 21.10 4.18 7.80
C GLU A 167 21.94 5.32 8.37
N ARG A 168 21.66 5.76 9.60
CA ARG A 168 22.37 6.84 10.31
C ARG A 168 22.44 8.14 9.49
N LYS A 169 21.43 8.40 8.68
CA LYS A 169 21.31 9.59 7.84
C LYS A 169 19.85 9.95 7.63
N LYS A 170 19.56 11.24 7.47
CA LYS A 170 18.21 11.72 7.18
C LYS A 170 17.74 11.22 5.83
N ILE A 171 16.61 10.53 5.82
CA ILE A 171 15.94 10.00 4.62
C ILE A 171 14.49 10.46 4.66
N GLU A 172 14.16 11.40 3.78
CA GLU A 172 12.82 11.98 3.71
C GLU A 172 12.17 11.67 2.37
N PRO A 173 10.85 11.46 2.35
CA PRO A 173 10.10 11.36 1.11
C PRO A 173 10.05 12.72 0.41
N ILE A 174 9.89 12.67 -0.91
CA ILE A 174 9.77 13.87 -1.76
C ILE A 174 8.30 14.15 -2.00
N TYR A 175 7.90 15.40 -1.86
CA TYR A 175 6.57 15.82 -2.31
C TYR A 175 6.46 15.68 -3.83
N PHE A 176 5.45 14.92 -4.27
CA PHE A 176 5.26 14.58 -5.70
C PHE A 176 4.74 15.75 -6.55
N GLY A 177 4.36 16.87 -5.92
CA GLY A 177 3.75 18.00 -6.63
C GLY A 177 2.26 17.80 -6.91
N ALA A 178 1.59 16.98 -6.11
CA ALA A 178 0.15 16.74 -6.23
C ALA A 178 -0.52 16.49 -4.87
N MET A 179 -1.80 16.79 -4.82
CA MET A 179 -2.70 16.53 -3.69
C MET A 179 -3.72 15.46 -4.06
N ALA A 180 -4.00 14.56 -3.14
CA ALA A 180 -5.09 13.60 -3.25
C ALA A 180 -6.29 14.08 -2.43
N PHE A 181 -7.48 14.00 -3.03
CA PHE A 181 -8.78 14.24 -2.40
C PHE A 181 -9.59 12.95 -2.51
N ARG A 182 -10.10 12.45 -1.41
CA ARG A 182 -10.87 11.20 -1.41
C ARG A 182 -12.22 11.37 -0.76
N ASN A 183 -13.18 10.67 -1.34
CA ASN A 183 -14.54 10.54 -0.84
C ASN A 183 -15.02 9.10 -0.99
N GLN A 184 -16.03 8.73 -0.22
CA GLN A 184 -16.82 7.53 -0.39
C GLN A 184 -18.25 7.92 -0.71
N ILE A 185 -18.78 7.40 -1.80
CA ILE A 185 -20.13 7.72 -2.28
C ILE A 185 -20.91 6.43 -2.49
N LYS A 186 -22.23 6.55 -2.54
CA LYS A 186 -23.11 5.43 -2.88
C LYS A 186 -23.36 5.38 -4.38
N ASN A 187 -23.70 4.21 -4.88
CA ASN A 187 -23.89 3.96 -6.29
C ASN A 187 -24.88 4.92 -6.98
N HIS A 188 -25.94 5.34 -6.27
CA HIS A 188 -26.96 6.24 -6.79
C HIS A 188 -26.51 7.69 -6.95
N ASP A 189 -25.36 8.06 -6.37
CA ASP A 189 -24.81 9.44 -6.44
C ASP A 189 -23.94 9.65 -7.68
N ILE A 190 -23.76 8.64 -8.53
CA ILE A 190 -22.83 8.67 -9.66
C ILE A 190 -23.56 8.97 -10.97
N LEU A 191 -23.19 10.08 -11.58
CA LEU A 191 -23.65 10.48 -12.91
C LEU A 191 -23.08 9.54 -13.98
N ASN A 192 -23.94 8.91 -14.79
CA ASN A 192 -23.64 8.28 -16.10
C ASN A 192 -22.38 7.39 -16.24
N PHE A 193 -21.67 7.04 -15.15
CA PHE A 193 -20.56 6.11 -15.18
C PHE A 193 -21.02 4.68 -14.89
N ASN A 194 -20.37 3.72 -15.53
CA ASN A 194 -20.65 2.31 -15.23
C ASN A 194 -20.06 1.93 -13.86
N THR A 195 -20.93 1.78 -12.88
CA THR A 195 -20.54 1.47 -11.49
C THR A 195 -20.01 0.07 -11.27
N LYS A 196 -20.01 -0.79 -12.31
CA LYS A 196 -19.38 -2.12 -12.29
C LYS A 196 -17.94 -2.09 -12.81
N ASN A 197 -17.49 -0.96 -13.36
CA ASN A 197 -16.15 -0.77 -13.89
C ASN A 197 -15.33 0.17 -13.02
N ILE A 198 -14.05 0.25 -13.28
CA ILE A 198 -13.20 1.34 -12.82
C ILE A 198 -13.31 2.44 -13.88
N SER A 199 -13.62 3.67 -13.48
CA SER A 199 -13.64 4.84 -14.36
C SER A 199 -12.47 5.76 -14.03
N LEU A 200 -11.61 6.03 -15.01
CA LEU A 200 -10.52 6.99 -14.93
C LEU A 200 -10.85 8.20 -15.82
N ILE A 201 -11.11 9.34 -15.22
CA ILE A 201 -11.39 10.60 -15.90
C ILE A 201 -10.10 11.42 -15.91
N MET A 202 -9.61 11.77 -17.09
CA MET A 202 -8.30 12.40 -17.28
C MET A 202 -8.42 13.83 -17.77
N GLY A 203 -7.73 14.73 -17.08
CA GLY A 203 -7.55 16.13 -17.44
C GLY A 203 -6.08 16.56 -17.42
N SER A 204 -5.83 17.81 -17.78
CA SER A 204 -4.46 18.35 -17.89
C SER A 204 -3.77 18.49 -16.53
N ASN A 205 -4.51 18.87 -15.48
CA ASN A 205 -3.99 19.13 -14.14
C ASN A 205 -4.59 18.21 -13.07
N ALA A 206 -5.65 17.47 -13.41
CA ALA A 206 -6.35 16.60 -12.49
C ALA A 206 -6.73 15.29 -13.17
N HIS A 207 -6.83 14.23 -12.38
CA HIS A 207 -7.52 13.01 -12.79
C HIS A 207 -8.38 12.48 -11.63
N ILE A 208 -9.49 11.84 -11.98
CA ILE A 208 -10.46 11.30 -11.03
C ILE A 208 -10.58 9.81 -11.30
N VAL A 209 -10.50 8.99 -10.25
CA VAL A 209 -10.71 7.55 -10.33
C VAL A 209 -11.90 7.17 -9.47
N ILE A 210 -12.85 6.45 -10.07
CA ILE A 210 -14.10 6.00 -9.44
C ILE A 210 -14.16 4.49 -9.59
N TYR A 211 -14.40 3.75 -8.51
CA TYR A 211 -14.54 2.30 -8.58
C TYR A 211 -15.30 1.72 -7.40
N PRO A 212 -16.04 0.62 -7.61
CA PRO A 212 -16.74 -0.09 -6.54
C PRO A 212 -15.73 -0.75 -5.60
N VAL A 213 -16.08 -0.86 -4.31
CA VAL A 213 -15.19 -1.46 -3.29
C VAL A 213 -15.84 -2.63 -2.52
N ASN A 214 -17.08 -2.95 -2.83
CA ASN A 214 -17.79 -4.10 -2.29
C ASN A 214 -19.06 -4.40 -3.11
N GLN A 215 -19.76 -5.49 -2.77
CA GLN A 215 -21.02 -5.86 -3.43
C GLN A 215 -22.23 -5.03 -2.96
N ARG A 216 -22.09 -4.20 -1.93
CA ARG A 216 -23.16 -3.36 -1.35
C ARG A 216 -23.34 -2.01 -2.03
N GLY A 217 -22.56 -1.74 -3.08
CA GLY A 217 -22.64 -0.50 -3.84
C GLY A 217 -21.87 0.68 -3.21
N ASP A 218 -20.90 0.42 -2.32
CA ASP A 218 -19.98 1.44 -1.87
C ASP A 218 -18.95 1.72 -2.98
N ILE A 219 -18.74 3.00 -3.26
CA ILE A 219 -17.85 3.47 -4.32
C ILE A 219 -16.73 4.30 -3.69
N ASN A 220 -15.50 4.01 -4.08
CA ASN A 220 -14.36 4.86 -3.79
C ASN A 220 -14.17 5.90 -4.88
N LEU A 221 -13.95 7.13 -4.46
CA LEU A 221 -13.63 8.24 -5.33
C LEU A 221 -12.32 8.87 -4.87
N ILE A 222 -11.39 9.05 -5.79
CA ILE A 222 -10.15 9.79 -5.57
C ILE A 222 -9.95 10.78 -6.70
N CYS A 223 -9.65 12.03 -6.35
CA CYS A 223 -9.18 13.04 -7.29
C CYS A 223 -7.74 13.40 -6.94
N ILE A 224 -6.85 13.39 -7.93
CA ILE A 224 -5.47 13.82 -7.79
C ILE A 224 -5.29 15.08 -8.61
N ILE A 225 -4.84 16.16 -7.96
CA ILE A 225 -4.66 17.47 -8.57
C ILE A 225 -3.22 17.90 -8.41
N ARG A 226 -2.58 18.34 -9.51
CA ARG A 226 -1.23 18.91 -9.48
C ARG A 226 -1.25 20.23 -8.70
N LYS A 227 -0.38 20.37 -7.73
CA LYS A 227 -0.22 21.59 -6.92
C LYS A 227 1.19 21.75 -6.43
N LYS A 228 1.79 22.94 -6.65
CA LYS A 228 3.05 23.30 -6.00
C LYS A 228 2.80 23.55 -4.51
N LEU A 229 3.61 22.96 -3.64
CA LEU A 229 3.45 23.03 -2.18
C LEU A 229 3.89 24.40 -1.65
N LYS A 230 3.11 25.45 -1.88
CA LYS A 230 3.33 26.76 -1.23
C LYS A 230 2.38 27.04 -0.07
N GLU A 231 1.29 26.27 0.07
CA GLU A 231 0.26 26.47 1.07
C GLU A 231 -0.05 25.15 1.80
N LYS A 232 -0.09 25.21 3.13
CA LYS A 232 -0.36 24.02 3.97
C LYS A 232 -1.85 23.65 3.99
N ASN A 233 -2.75 24.56 3.72
CA ASN A 233 -4.20 24.35 3.79
C ASN A 233 -4.78 24.28 2.38
N VAL A 234 -5.04 23.07 1.93
CA VAL A 234 -5.75 22.84 0.68
C VAL A 234 -7.22 22.64 1.02
N THR A 235 -8.02 23.62 0.66
CA THR A 235 -9.45 23.67 0.97
C THR A 235 -10.27 22.89 -0.06
N LYS A 236 -11.50 22.54 0.31
CA LYS A 236 -12.51 22.03 -0.62
C LYS A 236 -12.72 22.99 -1.80
N GLU A 237 -12.65 24.28 -1.55
CA GLU A 237 -12.73 25.35 -2.57
C GLU A 237 -11.64 25.22 -3.65
N PHE A 238 -10.39 24.88 -3.27
CA PHE A 238 -9.33 24.60 -4.26
C PHE A 238 -9.69 23.41 -5.16
N LEU A 239 -10.24 22.33 -4.58
CA LEU A 239 -10.70 21.17 -5.33
C LEU A 239 -11.81 21.57 -6.32
N GLU A 240 -12.85 22.25 -5.82
CA GLU A 240 -13.98 22.69 -6.62
C GLU A 240 -13.54 23.62 -7.75
N ASN A 241 -12.73 24.62 -7.47
CA ASN A 241 -12.21 25.54 -8.49
C ASN A 241 -11.33 24.85 -9.52
N SER A 242 -10.55 23.85 -9.13
CA SER A 242 -9.70 23.09 -10.06
C SER A 242 -10.51 22.21 -11.00
N ILE A 243 -11.61 21.61 -10.51
CA ILE A 243 -12.50 20.77 -11.32
C ILE A 243 -13.51 21.62 -12.11
N LEU A 244 -14.05 22.69 -11.50
CA LEU A 244 -15.00 23.61 -12.16
C LEU A 244 -14.46 24.20 -13.45
N LYS A 245 -13.17 24.49 -13.51
CA LYS A 245 -12.50 24.99 -14.72
C LYS A 245 -12.54 23.99 -15.88
N GLU A 246 -12.60 22.68 -15.55
CA GLU A 246 -12.60 21.62 -16.54
C GLU A 246 -14.02 21.12 -16.84
N ASN A 247 -14.84 20.83 -15.79
CA ASN A 247 -16.23 20.38 -15.94
C ASN A 247 -17.04 20.60 -14.66
N LYS A 248 -18.03 21.50 -14.74
CA LYS A 248 -18.90 21.85 -13.62
C LYS A 248 -19.70 20.64 -13.08
N ASN A 249 -20.09 19.70 -13.92
CA ASN A 249 -20.89 18.55 -13.50
C ASN A 249 -20.14 17.59 -12.58
N LEU A 250 -18.80 17.52 -12.68
CA LEU A 250 -17.98 16.65 -11.85
C LEU A 250 -17.87 17.14 -10.40
N THR A 251 -18.18 18.39 -10.10
CA THR A 251 -18.15 18.90 -8.73
C THR A 251 -19.18 18.22 -7.83
N ASN A 252 -20.29 17.72 -8.42
CA ASN A 252 -21.29 16.98 -7.68
C ASN A 252 -20.77 15.67 -7.06
N LEU A 253 -19.68 15.11 -7.59
CA LEU A 253 -19.02 13.93 -7.03
C LEU A 253 -18.32 14.21 -5.69
N PHE A 254 -18.06 15.48 -5.37
CA PHE A 254 -17.30 15.90 -4.20
C PHE A 254 -18.18 16.57 -3.13
N LYS A 255 -19.40 16.05 -2.96
CA LYS A 255 -20.29 16.44 -1.86
C LYS A 255 -19.93 15.69 -0.58
N GLY A 256 -20.14 16.32 0.59
CA GLY A 256 -19.90 15.69 1.89
C GLY A 256 -18.48 15.90 2.43
N ASP A 257 -18.05 14.98 3.27
CA ASP A 257 -16.75 15.05 3.94
C ASP A 257 -15.63 14.50 3.04
N ILE A 258 -14.75 15.41 2.60
CA ILE A 258 -13.63 15.11 1.72
C ILE A 258 -12.35 15.15 2.53
N LYS A 259 -11.61 14.04 2.54
CA LYS A 259 -10.28 14.01 3.13
C LYS A 259 -9.23 14.32 2.06
N SER A 260 -8.25 15.16 2.43
CA SER A 260 -7.15 15.54 1.53
C SER A 260 -5.79 15.38 2.19
N TRP A 261 -4.78 15.05 1.38
CA TRP A 261 -3.38 14.99 1.81
C TRP A 261 -2.41 15.17 0.65
N PRO A 262 -1.20 15.68 0.93
CA PRO A 262 -0.13 15.74 -0.05
C PRO A 262 0.37 14.34 -0.40
N ILE A 263 0.68 14.13 -1.68
CA ILE A 263 1.28 12.89 -2.16
C ILE A 263 2.79 12.98 -2.02
N TYR A 264 3.38 11.94 -1.42
CA TYR A 264 4.81 11.78 -1.28
C TYR A 264 5.29 10.52 -1.99
N THR A 265 6.52 10.58 -2.50
CA THR A 265 7.19 9.46 -3.17
C THR A 265 8.61 9.31 -2.62
N SER A 266 9.25 8.19 -2.92
CA SER A 266 10.67 8.01 -2.62
C SER A 266 11.54 8.65 -3.70
N SER A 267 12.69 9.22 -3.30
CA SER A 267 13.69 9.72 -4.27
C SER A 267 14.34 8.57 -5.03
N LYS A 268 14.72 7.54 -4.29
CA LYS A 268 15.35 6.32 -4.81
C LYS A 268 15.19 5.16 -3.82
N PRO A 269 15.22 3.92 -4.29
CA PRO A 269 15.35 2.76 -3.42
C PRO A 269 16.67 2.78 -2.66
N ILE A 270 16.66 2.23 -1.44
CA ILE A 270 17.84 2.18 -0.57
C ILE A 270 18.11 0.73 -0.20
N LYS A 271 19.38 0.33 -0.33
CA LYS A 271 19.91 -0.90 0.21
C LYS A 271 20.49 -0.61 1.60
N SER A 272 20.15 -1.43 2.59
CA SER A 272 20.63 -1.20 3.96
C SER A 272 22.15 -1.42 4.09
N ILE A 273 22.76 -0.68 5.03
CA ILE A 273 24.15 -0.89 5.45
C ILE A 273 24.37 -2.25 6.14
N TYR A 274 23.31 -2.89 6.64
CA TYR A 274 23.35 -4.21 7.26
C TYR A 274 22.81 -5.28 6.30
N LYS A 275 23.55 -6.36 6.08
CA LYS A 275 23.20 -7.43 5.11
C LYS A 275 21.89 -8.17 5.41
N ASN A 276 21.49 -8.23 6.67
CA ASN A 276 20.28 -8.90 7.14
C ASN A 276 19.15 -7.93 7.54
N VAL A 277 19.19 -6.69 7.00
CA VAL A 277 18.12 -5.71 7.10
C VAL A 277 17.56 -5.40 5.72
N PHE A 278 16.23 -5.46 5.58
CA PHE A 278 15.52 -5.29 4.32
C PHE A 278 14.40 -4.27 4.44
N TYR A 279 14.18 -3.49 3.39
CA TYR A 279 13.03 -2.58 3.27
C TYR A 279 12.01 -3.19 2.33
N VAL A 280 10.72 -3.17 2.69
CA VAL A 280 9.62 -3.70 1.87
C VAL A 280 8.48 -2.70 1.72
N GLY A 281 7.67 -2.84 0.67
CA GLY A 281 6.58 -1.93 0.37
C GLY A 281 7.06 -0.48 0.21
N ASP A 282 6.29 0.47 0.71
CA ASP A 282 6.61 1.90 0.63
C ASP A 282 7.88 2.29 1.41
N ALA A 283 8.32 1.47 2.36
CA ALA A 283 9.62 1.65 3.01
C ALA A 283 10.79 1.40 2.04
N PHE A 284 10.64 0.50 1.06
CA PHE A 284 11.62 0.31 0.00
C PHE A 284 11.50 1.40 -1.06
N TYR A 285 10.31 1.54 -1.66
CA TYR A 285 10.03 2.52 -2.69
C TYR A 285 8.54 2.84 -2.75
N THR A 286 8.21 4.12 -2.62
CA THR A 286 6.83 4.62 -2.69
C THR A 286 6.53 5.12 -4.09
N PHE A 287 5.58 4.47 -4.75
CA PHE A 287 5.10 4.87 -6.06
C PHE A 287 4.09 6.02 -5.96
N PRO A 288 4.04 6.92 -6.96
CA PRO A 288 2.89 7.80 -7.09
C PRO A 288 1.61 6.98 -7.32
N PRO A 289 0.45 7.40 -6.81
CA PRO A 289 -0.78 6.61 -6.87
C PRO A 289 -1.44 6.56 -8.25
N THR A 290 -0.75 7.00 -9.30
CA THR A 290 -1.25 7.13 -10.67
C THR A 290 -1.60 5.80 -11.33
N MET A 291 -0.89 4.73 -10.98
CA MET A 291 -1.06 3.38 -11.57
C MET A 291 -1.72 2.38 -10.61
N ALA A 292 -2.20 2.82 -9.44
CA ALA A 292 -2.81 1.96 -8.42
C ALA A 292 -1.95 0.74 -7.97
N GLN A 293 -0.63 0.81 -8.11
CA GLN A 293 0.29 -0.31 -7.89
C GLN A 293 0.77 -0.47 -6.42
N GLY A 294 0.64 0.55 -5.58
CA GLY A 294 1.27 0.57 -4.25
C GLY A 294 0.96 -0.67 -3.39
N ALA A 295 -0.31 -1.06 -3.30
CA ALA A 295 -0.71 -2.22 -2.49
C ALA A 295 -0.19 -3.55 -3.08
N SER A 296 -0.30 -3.75 -4.40
CA SER A 296 0.21 -4.95 -5.07
C SER A 296 1.73 -5.06 -4.95
N GLN A 297 2.46 -3.97 -5.11
CA GLN A 297 3.91 -3.94 -4.94
C GLN A 297 4.35 -4.17 -3.49
N ALA A 298 3.55 -3.72 -2.52
CA ALA A 298 3.79 -4.03 -1.10
C ALA A 298 3.65 -5.54 -0.82
N ILE A 299 2.62 -6.18 -1.37
CA ILE A 299 2.38 -7.63 -1.27
C ILE A 299 3.49 -8.42 -1.98
N GLU A 300 3.85 -8.03 -3.20
CA GLU A 300 4.91 -8.69 -3.96
C GLU A 300 6.27 -8.59 -3.28
N SER A 301 6.61 -7.42 -2.71
CA SER A 301 7.88 -7.24 -2.00
C SER A 301 7.97 -8.11 -0.75
N ALA A 302 6.86 -8.28 -0.03
CA ALA A 302 6.76 -9.16 1.12
C ALA A 302 6.97 -10.64 0.73
N LYS A 303 6.33 -11.09 -0.36
CA LYS A 303 6.53 -12.43 -0.90
C LYS A 303 7.98 -12.68 -1.30
N GLU A 304 8.58 -11.75 -2.03
CA GLU A 304 9.92 -11.92 -2.57
C GLU A 304 10.97 -12.05 -1.45
N ILE A 305 10.90 -11.20 -0.42
CA ILE A 305 11.82 -11.35 0.73
C ILE A 305 11.57 -12.65 1.50
N PHE A 306 10.31 -13.08 1.65
CA PHE A 306 9.96 -14.35 2.26
C PHE A 306 10.61 -15.53 1.51
N GLU A 307 10.51 -15.57 0.18
CA GLU A 307 11.06 -16.65 -0.65
C GLU A 307 12.59 -16.72 -0.52
N LEU A 308 13.28 -15.58 -0.64
CA LEU A 308 14.74 -15.53 -0.52
C LEU A 308 15.24 -15.95 0.87
N ILE A 309 14.53 -15.58 1.94
CA ILE A 309 14.87 -16.02 3.31
C ILE A 309 14.60 -17.53 3.47
N ASN A 310 13.48 -18.02 2.91
CA ASN A 310 13.11 -19.43 3.00
C ASN A 310 14.06 -20.35 2.24
N GLU A 311 14.53 -19.93 1.07
CA GLU A 311 15.52 -20.64 0.26
C GLU A 311 16.93 -20.60 0.87
N ASN A 312 17.11 -19.86 1.96
CA ASN A 312 18.41 -19.66 2.62
C ASN A 312 19.50 -19.19 1.65
N ASP A 313 19.13 -18.29 0.75
CA ASP A 313 20.06 -17.76 -0.25
C ASP A 313 21.29 -17.10 0.41
N LYS A 314 22.46 -17.28 -0.20
CA LYS A 314 23.71 -16.71 0.35
C LYS A 314 23.82 -15.19 0.17
N ASP A 315 23.08 -14.63 -0.77
CA ASP A 315 23.14 -13.21 -1.12
C ASP A 315 21.75 -12.57 -1.20
N ILE A 316 20.91 -12.81 -0.17
CA ILE A 316 19.52 -12.35 -0.08
C ILE A 316 19.42 -10.84 -0.42
N GLN A 317 20.28 -10.03 0.20
CA GLN A 317 20.17 -8.57 0.11
C GLN A 317 20.41 -8.07 -1.32
N ASN A 318 21.45 -8.53 -2.00
CA ASN A 318 21.73 -8.09 -3.37
C ASN A 318 20.69 -8.60 -4.36
N LYS A 319 20.26 -9.87 -4.23
CA LYS A 319 19.22 -10.44 -5.07
C LYS A 319 17.89 -9.69 -4.90
N TYR A 320 17.46 -9.52 -3.65
CA TYR A 320 16.24 -8.75 -3.36
C TYR A 320 16.31 -7.34 -3.92
N PHE A 321 17.41 -6.63 -3.64
CA PHE A 321 17.57 -5.26 -4.13
C PHE A 321 17.55 -5.18 -5.66
N LYS A 322 18.28 -6.04 -6.36
CA LYS A 322 18.33 -6.10 -7.83
C LYS A 322 16.96 -6.39 -8.44
N ASN A 323 16.25 -7.39 -7.91
CA ASN A 323 14.93 -7.78 -8.40
C ASN A 323 13.91 -6.66 -8.18
N ARG A 324 13.90 -6.03 -6.98
CA ARG A 324 12.98 -4.92 -6.69
C ARG A 324 13.30 -3.69 -7.53
N MET A 325 14.58 -3.37 -7.74
CA MET A 325 15.00 -2.28 -8.65
C MET A 325 14.49 -2.50 -10.07
N HIS A 326 14.62 -3.71 -10.59
CA HIS A 326 14.10 -4.03 -11.93
C HIS A 326 12.60 -3.78 -12.02
N LYS A 327 11.81 -4.27 -11.04
CA LYS A 327 10.36 -4.06 -10.99
C LYS A 327 9.96 -2.60 -10.81
N THR A 328 10.68 -1.83 -9.98
CA THR A 328 10.39 -0.39 -9.80
C THR A 328 10.67 0.44 -11.04
N ASN A 329 11.60 0.02 -11.89
CA ASN A 329 11.90 0.70 -13.14
C ASN A 329 10.91 0.39 -14.29
N LEU A 330 10.09 -0.66 -14.15
CA LEU A 330 9.05 -1.04 -15.10
C LEU A 330 7.73 -0.31 -14.87
N ILE A 331 7.55 0.31 -13.71
CA ILE A 331 6.33 1.03 -13.27
C ILE A 331 6.57 2.54 -13.33
#